data_adef7a4b407902b62b33fee1ee858a26
#
_entry.id   adef7a4b407902b62b33fee1ee858a26
#
_cell.length_a   1.000
_cell.length_b   1.000
_cell.length_c   1.000
_cell.angle_alpha   90.00
_cell.angle_beta   90.00
_cell.angle_gamma   90.00
#
_symmetry.space_group_name_H-M   'P 1'
#
loop_
_entity.id
_entity.type
_entity.pdbx_description
1 polymer ?
#
loop_
_entity_poly.entity_id
_entity_poly.type
_entity_poly.pdbx_seq_one_letter_code
_entity_poly.pdbx_strand_id
1 'polypeptide(L)'
;YHPHGDSAIYDTLVRMAQDFTMRLPLIDGHGNFGSLDQGPAASRYTEARLAPASLTLVAGLDENTVDFVPNYDDSLQQPSVLPAAFPNLLVNGASGIAVGMATNMAPHNLGEVVQAAVHLIKNPDCSLDDLMRFVPGPDLPMGGRIIGLDGIRDAYLTGRGTFRTRATATIENVTPRRKGIVVTELPYLVGPEKVIDKMKDLVGQKKLQGVSDVKDLSDRHHGLRLVIELKNGFNPEAVLEQLYKLTPMEESFGINNVALVDGQPRTLGLKELLRVYTDHRIAVVRRRTAFRLSKRQDRLHLVEGLLIAILDIDDVIAISTDGATPVEAYATDVAAAITAASSVKPMPAKMSGMASVGSTKYRFEKSTPPVSTPKTGLMRSARMRMPPITTSAMTTTNVTGTSRVASTGAGGGRRQSFAHARLMPSHSATTM
;
A
#
# COMPACT_ATOMS: atom_id res chain seq x y z
N TYR A 1 -11.19 -8.96 -14.78
CA TYR A 1 -11.77 -8.44 -13.52
C TYR A 1 -12.28 -7.00 -13.64
N HIS A 2 -11.73 -6.17 -14.54
CA HIS A 2 -11.92 -4.73 -14.51
C HIS A 2 -12.51 -4.20 -15.82
N PRO A 3 -13.52 -3.31 -15.81
CA PRO A 3 -14.20 -2.80 -17.01
C PRO A 3 -13.43 -1.67 -17.73
N HIS A 4 -12.18 -1.41 -17.37
CA HIS A 4 -11.38 -0.32 -17.92
C HIS A 4 -10.19 -0.82 -18.74
N GLY A 5 -9.69 0.03 -19.65
CA GLY A 5 -8.51 -0.25 -20.45
C GLY A 5 -7.22 -0.28 -19.63
N ASP A 6 -6.17 -0.76 -20.26
CA ASP A 6 -4.82 -0.93 -19.69
C ASP A 6 -4.21 0.36 -19.15
N SER A 7 -4.49 1.51 -19.78
CA SER A 7 -4.00 2.82 -19.32
C SER A 7 -4.47 3.15 -17.90
N ALA A 8 -5.75 2.97 -17.60
CA ALA A 8 -6.30 3.25 -16.27
C ALA A 8 -5.73 2.30 -15.21
N ILE A 9 -5.51 1.03 -15.58
CA ILE A 9 -4.88 0.03 -14.71
C ILE A 9 -3.42 0.39 -14.44
N TYR A 10 -2.68 0.77 -15.50
CA TYR A 10 -1.27 1.14 -15.38
C TYR A 10 -1.08 2.41 -14.55
N ASP A 11 -1.88 3.45 -14.75
CA ASP A 11 -1.82 4.69 -13.96
C ASP A 11 -2.05 4.43 -12.46
N THR A 12 -2.97 3.51 -12.14
CA THR A 12 -3.22 3.11 -10.75
C THR A 12 -2.05 2.32 -10.18
N LEU A 13 -1.50 1.39 -10.95
CA LEU A 13 -0.32 0.60 -10.57
C LEU A 13 0.89 1.51 -10.31
N VAL A 14 1.11 2.50 -11.18
CA VAL A 14 2.17 3.51 -11.02
C VAL A 14 2.04 4.23 -9.69
N ARG A 15 0.86 4.72 -9.35
CA ARG A 15 0.63 5.42 -8.07
C ARG A 15 0.91 4.52 -6.87
N MET A 16 0.56 3.24 -6.95
CA MET A 16 0.84 2.27 -5.89
C MET A 16 2.33 1.92 -5.73
N ALA A 17 3.16 2.21 -6.73
CA ALA A 17 4.60 2.00 -6.69
C ALA A 17 5.38 3.25 -6.23
N GLN A 18 4.77 4.44 -6.26
CA GLN A 18 5.43 5.70 -5.94
C GLN A 18 5.53 5.92 -4.44
N ASP A 19 6.74 6.07 -3.91
CA ASP A 19 7.04 6.31 -2.50
C ASP A 19 6.69 7.73 -2.03
N PHE A 20 6.58 8.68 -2.97
CA PHE A 20 6.09 10.03 -2.69
C PHE A 20 4.56 10.15 -2.72
N THR A 21 3.85 9.16 -3.25
CA THR A 21 2.38 9.08 -3.28
C THR A 21 1.84 8.23 -2.14
N MET A 22 2.47 7.06 -1.90
CA MET A 22 2.03 6.08 -0.91
C MET A 22 2.95 6.12 0.30
N ARG A 23 2.39 6.18 1.50
CA ARG A 23 3.17 6.07 2.75
C ARG A 23 3.82 4.70 2.90
N LEU A 24 3.17 3.67 2.39
CA LEU A 24 3.65 2.30 2.29
C LEU A 24 3.35 1.77 0.90
N PRO A 25 4.29 1.85 -0.05
CA PRO A 25 4.09 1.36 -1.41
C PRO A 25 3.62 -0.09 -1.45
N LEU A 26 2.63 -0.38 -2.29
CA LEU A 26 2.02 -1.70 -2.45
C LEU A 26 2.59 -2.46 -3.63
N ILE A 27 3.25 -1.78 -4.53
CA ILE A 27 3.92 -2.34 -5.71
C ILE A 27 5.42 -2.07 -5.59
N ASP A 28 6.21 -3.11 -5.83
CA ASP A 28 7.65 -3.03 -6.01
C ASP A 28 7.92 -2.96 -7.51
N GLY A 29 8.27 -1.75 -7.98
CA GLY A 29 8.44 -1.44 -9.39
C GLY A 29 9.90 -1.44 -9.81
N HIS A 30 10.18 -1.95 -11.01
CA HIS A 30 11.47 -1.85 -11.66
C HIS A 30 11.36 -1.05 -12.95
N GLY A 31 12.14 0.02 -13.07
CA GLY A 31 12.09 0.99 -14.16
C GLY A 31 11.73 2.40 -13.68
N ASN A 32 11.27 3.25 -14.60
CA ASN A 32 10.89 4.63 -14.29
C ASN A 32 9.38 4.74 -14.04
N PHE A 33 9.00 4.86 -12.79
CA PHE A 33 7.62 5.10 -12.34
C PHE A 33 7.29 6.58 -12.15
N GLY A 34 8.10 7.47 -12.70
CA GLY A 34 7.90 8.91 -12.62
C GLY A 34 8.48 9.56 -11.37
N SER A 35 8.29 10.86 -11.28
CA SER A 35 8.58 11.72 -10.15
C SER A 35 7.40 12.68 -9.94
N LEU A 36 7.53 13.62 -9.02
CA LEU A 36 6.50 14.64 -8.79
C LEU A 36 6.28 15.57 -10.00
N ASP A 37 7.33 15.81 -10.78
CA ASP A 37 7.34 16.75 -11.90
C ASP A 37 7.36 16.04 -13.26
N GLN A 38 7.74 14.76 -13.31
CA GLN A 38 7.87 13.98 -14.55
C GLN A 38 7.00 12.73 -14.51
N GLY A 39 6.23 12.50 -15.57
CA GLY A 39 5.42 11.31 -15.72
C GLY A 39 6.22 10.00 -15.79
N PRO A 40 5.58 8.85 -15.62
CA PRO A 40 6.21 7.54 -15.71
C PRO A 40 6.57 7.18 -17.16
N ALA A 41 7.48 6.23 -17.33
CA ALA A 41 7.70 5.59 -18.63
C ALA A 41 6.47 4.79 -19.07
N ALA A 42 6.34 4.54 -20.37
CA ALA A 42 5.29 3.68 -20.88
C ALA A 42 5.40 2.26 -20.30
N SER A 43 4.27 1.57 -20.13
CA SER A 43 4.17 0.26 -19.45
C SER A 43 5.13 -0.81 -19.99
N ARG A 44 5.44 -0.77 -21.30
CA ARG A 44 6.42 -1.70 -21.94
C ARG A 44 7.86 -1.56 -21.46
N TYR A 45 8.19 -0.50 -20.71
CA TYR A 45 9.53 -0.23 -20.17
C TYR A 45 9.62 -0.42 -18.66
N THR A 46 8.55 -0.90 -18.03
CA THR A 46 8.49 -1.07 -16.57
C THR A 46 8.10 -2.51 -16.22
N GLU A 47 8.59 -2.98 -15.09
CA GLU A 47 8.20 -4.25 -14.49
C GLU A 47 7.65 -4.00 -13.10
N ALA A 48 6.74 -4.84 -12.64
CA ALA A 48 6.09 -4.67 -11.36
C ALA A 48 5.81 -6.01 -10.69
N ARG A 49 5.94 -6.04 -9.37
CA ARG A 49 5.53 -7.16 -8.52
C ARG A 49 4.87 -6.64 -7.26
N LEU A 50 4.17 -7.50 -6.55
CA LEU A 50 3.60 -7.13 -5.25
C LEU A 50 4.72 -6.85 -4.24
N ALA A 51 4.65 -5.71 -3.58
CA ALA A 51 5.52 -5.43 -2.44
C ALA A 51 5.20 -6.35 -1.26
N PRO A 52 6.14 -6.59 -0.31
CA PRO A 52 5.88 -7.44 0.85
C PRO A 52 4.65 -7.05 1.66
N ALA A 53 4.36 -5.75 1.77
CA ALA A 53 3.16 -5.25 2.42
C ALA A 53 1.87 -5.74 1.75
N SER A 54 1.81 -5.75 0.41
CA SER A 54 0.65 -6.22 -0.34
C SER A 54 0.36 -7.70 -0.12
N LEU A 55 1.40 -8.52 0.02
CA LEU A 55 1.23 -9.94 0.31
C LEU A 55 0.49 -10.16 1.63
N THR A 56 0.68 -9.27 2.61
CA THR A 56 -0.05 -9.36 3.89
C THR A 56 -1.51 -8.90 3.78
N LEU A 57 -1.83 -8.03 2.81
CA LEU A 57 -3.21 -7.59 2.57
C LEU A 57 -4.07 -8.71 1.96
N VAL A 58 -3.49 -9.55 1.11
CA VAL A 58 -4.18 -10.64 0.40
C VAL A 58 -4.02 -12.01 1.08
N ALA A 59 -3.24 -12.09 2.15
CA ALA A 59 -2.95 -13.35 2.84
C ALA A 59 -4.22 -14.04 3.36
N GLY A 60 -4.42 -15.28 2.93
CA GLY A 60 -5.55 -16.12 3.34
C GLY A 60 -6.83 -15.91 2.53
N LEU A 61 -6.76 -15.32 1.33
CA LEU A 61 -7.92 -15.24 0.41
C LEU A 61 -8.49 -16.61 0.04
N ASP A 62 -7.65 -17.64 0.00
CA ASP A 62 -7.98 -19.04 -0.26
C ASP A 62 -8.54 -19.79 0.97
N GLU A 63 -8.61 -19.13 2.12
CA GLU A 63 -9.03 -19.71 3.39
C GLU A 63 -10.45 -19.28 3.82
N ASN A 64 -11.31 -18.91 2.88
CA ASN A 64 -12.69 -18.46 3.14
C ASN A 64 -12.77 -17.29 4.15
N THR A 65 -11.82 -16.37 4.07
CA THR A 65 -11.70 -15.25 5.02
C THR A 65 -12.65 -14.09 4.73
N VAL A 66 -13.03 -13.92 3.46
CA VAL A 66 -13.90 -12.85 2.94
C VAL A 66 -14.89 -13.44 1.94
N ASP A 67 -15.94 -12.71 1.64
CA ASP A 67 -16.91 -13.10 0.63
C ASP A 67 -16.41 -12.74 -0.76
N PHE A 68 -16.76 -13.57 -1.74
CA PHE A 68 -16.50 -13.33 -3.14
C PHE A 68 -17.79 -12.93 -3.84
N VAL A 69 -17.70 -11.97 -4.74
CA VAL A 69 -18.78 -11.44 -5.54
C VAL A 69 -18.42 -11.54 -7.02
N PRO A 70 -19.40 -11.64 -7.93
CA PRO A 70 -19.13 -11.58 -9.34
C PRO A 70 -18.43 -10.27 -9.73
N ASN A 71 -17.59 -10.33 -10.77
CA ASN A 71 -17.04 -9.13 -11.39
C ASN A 71 -18.11 -8.44 -12.27
N TYR A 72 -17.71 -7.40 -13.01
CA TYR A 72 -18.62 -6.55 -13.78
C TYR A 72 -19.43 -7.28 -14.90
N ASP A 73 -18.96 -8.43 -15.39
CA ASP A 73 -19.57 -9.22 -16.47
C ASP A 73 -19.96 -10.64 -16.03
N ASP A 74 -19.95 -10.90 -14.73
CA ASP A 74 -20.26 -12.19 -14.10
C ASP A 74 -19.36 -13.38 -14.55
N SER A 75 -18.29 -13.11 -15.30
CA SER A 75 -17.38 -14.14 -15.82
C SER A 75 -16.43 -14.69 -14.76
N LEU A 76 -16.09 -13.91 -13.74
CA LEU A 76 -15.11 -14.23 -12.69
C LEU A 76 -15.62 -13.81 -11.31
N GLN A 77 -15.02 -14.39 -10.28
CA GLN A 77 -15.27 -14.01 -8.90
C GLN A 77 -14.12 -13.16 -8.35
N GLN A 78 -14.46 -12.12 -7.61
CA GLN A 78 -13.49 -11.25 -6.94
C GLN A 78 -13.85 -11.08 -5.46
N PRO A 79 -12.87 -10.85 -4.57
CA PRO A 79 -13.17 -10.60 -3.17
C PRO A 79 -13.92 -9.27 -3.02
N SER A 80 -14.98 -9.27 -2.22
CA SER A 80 -15.74 -8.04 -1.91
C SER A 80 -14.89 -7.02 -1.16
N VAL A 81 -14.02 -7.51 -0.26
CA VAL A 81 -13.01 -6.75 0.48
C VAL A 81 -11.77 -7.63 0.68
N LEU A 82 -10.61 -7.04 0.92
CA LEU A 82 -9.39 -7.80 1.23
C LEU A 82 -9.37 -8.24 2.71
N PRO A 83 -8.70 -9.37 3.05
CA PRO A 83 -8.48 -9.78 4.44
C PRO A 83 -7.71 -8.74 5.25
N ALA A 84 -6.80 -7.99 4.62
CA ALA A 84 -6.08 -6.82 5.12
C ALA A 84 -5.46 -7.00 6.52
N ALA A 85 -4.24 -7.53 6.60
CA ALA A 85 -3.56 -7.76 7.88
C ALA A 85 -3.23 -6.47 8.65
N PHE A 86 -3.20 -5.33 7.99
CA PHE A 86 -3.05 -4.01 8.58
C PHE A 86 -4.08 -3.02 8.01
N PRO A 87 -4.40 -1.91 8.68
CA PRO A 87 -5.43 -0.95 8.25
C PRO A 87 -4.94 -0.06 7.11
N ASN A 88 -4.83 -0.62 5.91
CA ASN A 88 -4.24 0.03 4.74
C ASN A 88 -4.90 1.38 4.40
N LEU A 89 -6.22 1.49 4.59
CA LEU A 89 -6.95 2.74 4.34
C LEU A 89 -6.45 3.90 5.21
N LEU A 90 -6.09 3.64 6.47
CA LEU A 90 -5.49 4.64 7.36
C LEU A 90 -4.01 4.86 7.06
N VAL A 91 -3.27 3.80 6.74
CA VAL A 91 -1.82 3.89 6.51
C VAL A 91 -1.51 4.66 5.24
N ASN A 92 -2.15 4.33 4.14
CA ASN A 92 -1.89 4.97 2.83
C ASN A 92 -2.85 6.12 2.51
N GLY A 93 -3.94 6.24 3.26
CA GLY A 93 -4.99 7.18 2.90
C GLY A 93 -5.75 6.76 1.64
N ALA A 94 -6.63 7.62 1.19
CA ALA A 94 -7.35 7.47 -0.08
C ALA A 94 -7.82 8.83 -0.56
N SER A 95 -7.76 9.06 -1.87
CA SER A 95 -8.35 10.24 -2.50
C SER A 95 -9.16 9.80 -3.71
N GLY A 96 -10.40 10.26 -3.81
CA GLY A 96 -11.25 9.93 -4.93
C GLY A 96 -12.53 10.76 -4.96
N ILE A 97 -13.06 10.90 -6.18
CA ILE A 97 -14.30 11.63 -6.44
C ILE A 97 -15.26 10.65 -7.10
N ALA A 98 -16.37 10.36 -6.43
CA ALA A 98 -17.47 9.58 -6.97
C ALA A 98 -18.69 10.47 -7.18
N VAL A 99 -19.73 9.92 -7.83
CA VAL A 99 -20.97 10.65 -8.01
C VAL A 99 -21.63 10.87 -6.65
N GLY A 100 -21.83 12.13 -6.28
CA GLY A 100 -22.47 12.52 -5.03
C GLY A 100 -21.59 12.44 -3.78
N MET A 101 -20.34 11.96 -3.86
CA MET A 101 -19.43 11.89 -2.71
C MET A 101 -17.97 12.04 -3.11
N ALA A 102 -17.16 12.52 -2.20
CA ALA A 102 -15.70 12.56 -2.35
C ALA A 102 -15.05 12.11 -1.05
N THR A 103 -13.92 11.45 -1.16
CA THR A 103 -13.06 11.12 -0.02
C THR A 103 -11.69 11.72 -0.20
N ASN A 104 -11.08 12.14 0.90
CA ASN A 104 -9.69 12.59 0.94
C ASN A 104 -9.14 12.28 2.33
N MET A 105 -8.54 11.11 2.46
CA MET A 105 -7.98 10.61 3.70
C MET A 105 -6.47 10.80 3.70
N ALA A 106 -5.95 11.40 4.75
CA ALA A 106 -4.52 11.56 4.93
C ALA A 106 -3.85 10.22 5.30
N PRO A 107 -2.62 9.96 4.84
CA PRO A 107 -1.84 8.80 5.25
C PRO A 107 -1.30 8.93 6.69
N HIS A 108 -1.00 7.78 7.33
CA HIS A 108 -0.53 7.71 8.72
C HIS A 108 0.60 6.71 8.87
N ASN A 109 1.36 6.82 9.95
CA ASN A 109 2.41 5.87 10.28
C ASN A 109 1.83 4.49 10.67
N LEU A 110 2.33 3.43 10.04
CA LEU A 110 1.85 2.06 10.27
C LEU A 110 2.00 1.64 11.75
N GLY A 111 3.15 1.93 12.36
CA GLY A 111 3.43 1.56 13.75
C GLY A 111 2.47 2.23 14.72
N GLU A 112 2.21 3.53 14.53
CA GLU A 112 1.28 4.33 15.33
C GLU A 112 -0.16 3.81 15.22
N VAL A 113 -0.63 3.58 13.98
CA VAL A 113 -1.99 3.09 13.73
C VAL A 113 -2.19 1.69 14.32
N VAL A 114 -1.20 0.81 14.19
CA VAL A 114 -1.26 -0.54 14.79
C VAL A 114 -1.29 -0.47 16.31
N GLN A 115 -0.48 0.39 16.95
CA GLN A 115 -0.50 0.58 18.39
C GLN A 115 -1.85 1.13 18.88
N ALA A 116 -2.43 2.09 18.16
CA ALA A 116 -3.78 2.61 18.46
C ALA A 116 -4.84 1.50 18.31
N ALA A 117 -4.78 0.67 17.27
CA ALA A 117 -5.68 -0.45 17.10
C ALA A 117 -5.57 -1.48 18.24
N VAL A 118 -4.34 -1.82 18.66
CA VAL A 118 -4.09 -2.71 19.81
C VAL A 118 -4.62 -2.10 21.10
N HIS A 119 -4.46 -0.80 21.29
CA HIS A 119 -5.00 -0.09 22.45
C HIS A 119 -6.54 -0.14 22.47
N LEU A 120 -7.17 0.11 21.33
CA LEU A 120 -8.63 0.06 21.17
C LEU A 120 -9.20 -1.35 21.45
N ILE A 121 -8.52 -2.40 20.99
CA ILE A 121 -8.92 -3.80 21.29
C ILE A 121 -8.89 -4.07 22.80
N LYS A 122 -7.87 -3.58 23.49
CA LYS A 122 -7.72 -3.78 24.95
C LYS A 122 -8.66 -2.90 25.75
N ASN A 123 -8.98 -1.71 25.25
CA ASN A 123 -9.79 -0.68 25.90
C ASN A 123 -10.86 -0.14 24.92
N PRO A 124 -11.98 -0.87 24.69
CA PRO A 124 -12.98 -0.48 23.69
C PRO A 124 -13.61 0.89 23.93
N ASP A 125 -13.68 1.32 25.20
CA ASP A 125 -14.27 2.60 25.61
C ASP A 125 -13.26 3.75 25.71
N CYS A 126 -12.00 3.55 25.27
CA CYS A 126 -11.00 4.60 25.29
C CYS A 126 -11.47 5.88 24.57
N SER A 127 -11.01 7.02 25.04
CA SER A 127 -11.33 8.33 24.45
C SER A 127 -10.55 8.56 23.16
N LEU A 128 -10.94 9.58 22.38
CA LEU A 128 -10.16 10.03 21.24
C LEU A 128 -8.76 10.51 21.68
N ASP A 129 -8.66 11.19 22.79
CA ASP A 129 -7.38 11.69 23.30
C ASP A 129 -6.41 10.57 23.67
N ASP A 130 -6.90 9.42 24.13
CA ASP A 130 -6.07 8.25 24.37
C ASP A 130 -5.53 7.68 23.05
N LEU A 131 -6.32 7.67 21.98
CA LEU A 131 -5.88 7.24 20.67
C LEU A 131 -4.89 8.23 20.04
N MET A 132 -5.08 9.52 20.22
CA MET A 132 -4.18 10.57 19.72
C MET A 132 -2.80 10.56 20.39
N ARG A 133 -2.64 9.88 21.53
CA ARG A 133 -1.30 9.64 22.12
C ARG A 133 -0.47 8.68 21.27
N PHE A 134 -1.11 7.79 20.51
CA PHE A 134 -0.46 6.86 19.59
C PHE A 134 -0.40 7.42 18.17
N VAL A 135 -1.46 8.10 17.71
CA VAL A 135 -1.57 8.71 16.38
C VAL A 135 -1.77 10.21 16.55
N PRO A 136 -0.70 10.98 16.78
CA PRO A 136 -0.81 12.42 17.02
C PRO A 136 -1.26 13.21 15.78
N GLY A 137 -1.04 12.68 14.59
CA GLY A 137 -1.40 13.30 13.32
C GLY A 137 -1.08 12.43 12.10
N PRO A 138 -1.44 12.91 10.90
CA PRO A 138 -1.03 12.29 9.64
C PRO A 138 0.48 12.23 9.49
N ASP A 139 0.95 11.21 8.76
CA ASP A 139 2.36 11.00 8.43
C ASP A 139 2.52 11.00 6.90
N LEU A 140 2.90 12.15 6.36
CA LEU A 140 2.94 12.38 4.92
C LEU A 140 4.25 11.83 4.32
N PRO A 141 4.23 11.13 3.16
CA PRO A 141 5.39 10.47 2.59
C PRO A 141 6.57 11.41 2.29
N MET A 142 6.27 12.65 1.93
CA MET A 142 7.28 13.63 1.53
C MET A 142 7.84 14.46 2.69
N GLY A 143 7.39 14.22 3.91
CA GLY A 143 7.76 15.03 5.06
C GLY A 143 7.02 16.36 5.13
N GLY A 144 7.74 17.42 5.55
CA GLY A 144 7.17 18.73 5.84
C GLY A 144 6.64 18.83 7.28
N ARG A 145 6.22 20.03 7.66
CA ARG A 145 5.75 20.33 9.02
C ARG A 145 4.26 20.63 9.02
N ILE A 146 3.53 19.95 9.87
CA ILE A 146 2.13 20.26 10.11
C ILE A 146 2.03 21.48 11.04
N ILE A 147 1.18 22.44 10.65
CA ILE A 147 0.97 23.69 11.40
C ILE A 147 -0.40 23.68 12.05
N GLY A 148 -0.40 23.56 13.37
CA GLY A 148 -1.62 23.48 14.20
C GLY A 148 -2.20 22.05 14.22
N LEU A 149 -2.83 21.70 15.31
CA LEU A 149 -3.41 20.36 15.52
C LEU A 149 -4.95 20.39 15.58
N ASP A 150 -5.57 21.57 15.69
CA ASP A 150 -7.02 21.69 15.90
C ASP A 150 -7.81 21.04 14.75
N GLY A 151 -7.45 21.33 13.51
CA GLY A 151 -8.12 20.74 12.36
C GLY A 151 -7.89 19.22 12.19
N ILE A 152 -6.79 18.69 12.73
CA ILE A 152 -6.54 17.24 12.80
C ILE A 152 -7.44 16.61 13.88
N ARG A 153 -7.55 17.26 15.04
CA ARG A 153 -8.44 16.82 16.12
C ARG A 153 -9.90 16.79 15.67
N ASP A 154 -10.34 17.83 14.95
CA ASP A 154 -11.68 17.89 14.35
C ASP A 154 -11.87 16.74 13.34
N ALA A 155 -10.90 16.50 12.48
CA ALA A 155 -10.96 15.39 11.52
C ALA A 155 -11.02 14.03 12.20
N TYR A 156 -10.27 13.83 13.28
CA TYR A 156 -10.29 12.58 14.03
C TYR A 156 -11.58 12.38 14.84
N LEU A 157 -12.22 13.46 15.23
CA LEU A 157 -13.51 13.42 15.93
C LEU A 157 -14.67 13.21 14.96
N THR A 158 -14.74 14.01 13.88
CA THR A 158 -15.91 14.10 13.01
C THR A 158 -15.74 13.46 11.65
N GLY A 159 -14.51 13.08 11.27
CA GLY A 159 -14.14 12.66 9.92
C GLY A 159 -13.89 13.82 8.97
N ARG A 160 -13.98 15.09 9.39
CA ARG A 160 -13.73 16.26 8.57
C ARG A 160 -12.89 17.29 9.30
N GLY A 161 -11.91 17.84 8.59
CA GLY A 161 -11.04 18.87 9.13
C GLY A 161 -10.03 19.35 8.08
N THR A 162 -9.29 20.40 8.42
CA THR A 162 -8.27 20.95 7.52
C THR A 162 -7.03 21.28 8.32
N PHE A 163 -5.88 20.89 7.84
CA PHE A 163 -4.59 21.27 8.41
C PHE A 163 -3.67 21.85 7.32
N ARG A 164 -2.64 22.57 7.72
CA ARG A 164 -1.64 23.11 6.81
C ARG A 164 -0.33 22.39 6.99
N THR A 165 0.35 22.14 5.87
CA THR A 165 1.72 21.63 5.82
C THR A 165 2.64 22.67 5.26
N ARG A 166 3.79 22.86 5.88
CA ARG A 166 4.88 23.73 5.43
C ARG A 166 6.08 22.91 5.02
N ALA A 167 6.78 23.41 4.02
CA ALA A 167 8.11 22.95 3.66
C ALA A 167 9.08 23.06 4.86
N THR A 168 9.96 22.08 5.00
CA THR A 168 11.09 22.18 5.92
C THR A 168 12.21 22.95 5.26
N ALA A 169 12.53 24.12 5.79
CA ALA A 169 13.53 25.02 5.25
C ALA A 169 14.49 25.49 6.34
N THR A 170 15.76 25.62 5.98
CA THR A 170 16.85 26.15 6.82
C THR A 170 17.50 27.37 6.15
N ILE A 171 18.02 28.29 6.96
CA ILE A 171 18.76 29.44 6.45
C ILE A 171 20.23 29.13 6.57
N GLU A 172 20.93 29.03 5.45
CA GLU A 172 22.34 28.67 5.36
C GLU A 172 23.15 29.76 4.61
N ASN A 173 24.45 29.75 4.81
CA ASN A 173 25.37 30.53 3.99
C ASN A 173 25.69 29.72 2.72
N VAL A 174 25.01 30.03 1.63
CA VAL A 174 25.21 29.37 0.31
C VAL A 174 26.55 29.75 -0.30
N THR A 175 26.98 30.99 -0.07
CA THR A 175 28.31 31.48 -0.42
C THR A 175 28.88 32.24 0.78
N PRO A 176 30.22 32.52 0.82
CA PRO A 176 30.82 33.29 1.93
C PRO A 176 30.21 34.66 2.18
N ARG A 177 29.48 35.20 1.21
CA ARG A 177 28.86 36.53 1.28
C ARG A 177 27.35 36.56 1.13
N ARG A 178 26.69 35.42 0.90
CA ARG A 178 25.24 35.36 0.65
C ARG A 178 24.59 34.31 1.48
N LYS A 179 23.51 34.70 2.14
CA LYS A 179 22.57 33.74 2.77
C LYS A 179 21.59 33.21 1.72
N GLY A 180 21.14 32.02 1.92
CA GLY A 180 20.09 31.41 1.13
C GLY A 180 19.15 30.58 2.03
N ILE A 181 18.01 30.25 1.47
CA ILE A 181 17.03 29.34 2.07
C ILE A 181 17.19 28.01 1.38
N VAL A 182 17.49 26.98 2.15
CA VAL A 182 17.62 25.59 1.68
C VAL A 182 16.39 24.81 2.12
N VAL A 183 15.63 24.32 1.14
CA VAL A 183 14.43 23.52 1.37
C VAL A 183 14.79 22.05 1.19
N THR A 184 14.50 21.25 2.20
CA THR A 184 14.80 19.81 2.23
C THR A 184 13.56 18.94 2.14
N GLU A 185 12.39 19.50 2.44
CA GLU A 185 11.10 18.80 2.33
C GLU A 185 10.04 19.77 1.82
N LEU A 186 9.14 19.29 0.99
CA LEU A 186 8.00 20.07 0.46
C LEU A 186 6.67 19.48 0.97
N PRO A 187 5.57 20.23 0.92
CA PRO A 187 4.25 19.70 1.19
C PRO A 187 3.90 18.52 0.29
N TYR A 188 3.02 17.68 0.77
CA TYR A 188 2.61 16.45 0.08
C TYR A 188 2.10 16.71 -1.35
N LEU A 189 2.64 15.96 -2.32
CA LEU A 189 2.38 16.08 -3.77
C LEU A 189 2.75 17.43 -4.40
N VAL A 190 3.66 18.15 -3.77
CA VAL A 190 4.24 19.38 -4.34
C VAL A 190 5.65 19.09 -4.85
N GLY A 191 5.86 19.20 -6.15
CA GLY A 191 7.17 19.08 -6.79
C GLY A 191 7.99 20.36 -6.71
N PRO A 192 9.33 20.27 -6.77
CA PRO A 192 10.22 21.44 -6.77
C PRO A 192 9.99 22.35 -7.98
N GLU A 193 9.71 21.83 -9.17
CA GLU A 193 9.45 22.63 -10.36
C GLU A 193 8.22 23.53 -10.17
N LYS A 194 7.14 23.03 -9.58
CA LYS A 194 5.93 23.81 -9.28
C LYS A 194 6.23 25.00 -8.36
N VAL A 195 7.13 24.83 -7.40
CA VAL A 195 7.56 25.91 -6.50
C VAL A 195 8.43 26.91 -7.24
N ILE A 196 9.37 26.44 -8.06
CA ILE A 196 10.28 27.28 -8.87
C ILE A 196 9.48 28.14 -9.86
N ASP A 197 8.55 27.55 -10.59
CA ASP A 197 7.75 28.27 -11.59
C ASP A 197 6.86 29.34 -10.93
N LYS A 198 6.26 28.97 -9.78
CA LYS A 198 5.49 29.95 -9.01
C LYS A 198 6.37 31.12 -8.51
N MET A 199 7.60 30.85 -8.09
CA MET A 199 8.55 31.88 -7.71
C MET A 199 8.93 32.78 -8.91
N LYS A 200 9.22 32.21 -10.10
CA LYS A 200 9.51 32.96 -11.33
C LYS A 200 8.37 33.92 -11.65
N ASP A 201 7.12 33.44 -11.62
CA ASP A 201 5.94 34.27 -11.88
C ASP A 201 5.82 35.44 -10.90
N LEU A 202 6.01 35.16 -9.60
CA LEU A 202 5.91 36.18 -8.55
C LEU A 202 7.02 37.22 -8.62
N VAL A 203 8.24 36.83 -8.99
CA VAL A 203 9.36 37.73 -9.23
C VAL A 203 9.09 38.59 -10.46
N GLY A 204 8.60 38.01 -11.56
CA GLY A 204 8.19 38.73 -12.77
C GLY A 204 7.08 39.74 -12.48
N GLN A 205 6.10 39.41 -11.63
CA GLN A 205 5.05 40.31 -11.17
C GLN A 205 5.49 41.33 -10.09
N LYS A 206 6.77 41.29 -9.67
CA LYS A 206 7.33 42.12 -8.59
C LYS A 206 6.65 41.92 -7.21
N LYS A 207 5.92 40.85 -7.03
CA LYS A 207 5.26 40.48 -5.75
C LYS A 207 6.21 39.80 -4.76
N LEU A 208 7.21 39.10 -5.25
CA LEU A 208 8.28 38.50 -4.46
C LEU A 208 9.59 39.24 -4.74
N GLN A 209 10.17 39.81 -3.70
CA GLN A 209 11.45 40.54 -3.77
C GLN A 209 12.49 39.83 -2.92
N GLY A 210 13.76 40.07 -3.20
CA GLY A 210 14.86 39.53 -2.40
C GLY A 210 15.44 38.20 -2.91
N VAL A 211 14.76 37.50 -3.81
CA VAL A 211 15.31 36.27 -4.45
C VAL A 211 16.28 36.68 -5.57
N SER A 212 17.48 36.10 -5.55
CA SER A 212 18.52 36.28 -6.56
C SER A 212 18.52 35.19 -7.60
N ASP A 213 18.50 33.93 -7.13
CA ASP A 213 18.56 32.74 -7.97
C ASP A 213 17.91 31.58 -7.24
N VAL A 214 17.50 30.54 -7.97
CA VAL A 214 16.94 29.31 -7.42
C VAL A 214 17.58 28.13 -8.13
N LYS A 215 18.14 27.19 -7.36
CA LYS A 215 18.83 26.02 -7.87
C LYS A 215 18.25 24.76 -7.25
N ASP A 216 17.88 23.81 -8.07
CA ASP A 216 17.59 22.46 -7.63
C ASP A 216 18.89 21.63 -7.62
N LEU A 217 19.30 21.23 -6.44
CA LEU A 217 20.47 20.39 -6.18
C LEU A 217 20.07 19.02 -5.63
N SER A 218 18.83 18.64 -5.87
CA SER A 218 18.30 17.35 -5.42
C SER A 218 19.03 16.19 -6.10
N ASP A 219 19.35 15.18 -5.32
CA ASP A 219 19.95 13.95 -5.83
C ASP A 219 19.38 12.70 -5.12
N ARG A 220 19.68 11.52 -5.64
CA ARG A 220 19.19 10.24 -5.06
C ARG A 220 19.78 9.91 -3.68
N HIS A 221 20.92 10.50 -3.32
CA HIS A 221 21.62 10.19 -2.07
C HIS A 221 21.21 11.13 -0.93
N HIS A 222 21.00 12.41 -1.24
CA HIS A 222 20.70 13.45 -0.26
C HIS A 222 19.22 13.85 -0.26
N GLY A 223 18.43 13.37 -1.23
CA GLY A 223 17.02 13.73 -1.37
C GLY A 223 16.82 15.12 -1.93
N LEU A 224 15.69 15.75 -1.58
CA LEU A 224 15.34 17.10 -2.03
C LEU A 224 16.30 18.14 -1.43
N ARG A 225 16.87 18.97 -2.28
CA ARG A 225 17.69 20.13 -1.90
C ARG A 225 17.46 21.30 -2.85
N LEU A 226 16.45 22.10 -2.57
CA LEU A 226 16.14 23.31 -3.33
C LEU A 226 16.79 24.51 -2.63
N VAL A 227 17.73 25.16 -3.30
CA VAL A 227 18.49 26.29 -2.77
C VAL A 227 18.00 27.60 -3.38
N ILE A 228 17.47 28.48 -2.55
CA ILE A 228 16.96 29.81 -2.92
C ILE A 228 17.98 30.85 -2.45
N GLU A 229 18.76 31.37 -3.37
CA GLU A 229 19.75 32.42 -3.09
C GLU A 229 19.10 33.79 -2.90
N LEU A 230 19.50 34.52 -1.88
CA LEU A 230 18.95 35.81 -1.54
C LEU A 230 19.86 36.95 -2.02
N LYS A 231 19.26 38.09 -2.37
CA LYS A 231 19.97 39.33 -2.63
C LYS A 231 20.52 39.91 -1.32
N ASN A 232 21.69 40.57 -1.38
CA ASN A 232 22.27 41.22 -0.22
C ASN A 232 21.32 42.29 0.34
N GLY A 233 21.21 42.40 1.65
CA GLY A 233 20.38 43.40 2.33
C GLY A 233 18.93 42.95 2.61
N PHE A 234 18.50 41.78 2.15
CA PHE A 234 17.20 41.23 2.49
C PHE A 234 17.29 40.31 3.73
N ASN A 235 16.28 40.40 4.61
CA ASN A 235 16.17 39.53 5.75
C ASN A 235 15.65 38.13 5.27
N PRO A 236 16.41 37.03 5.48
CA PRO A 236 16.03 35.72 5.02
C PRO A 236 14.71 35.20 5.63
N GLU A 237 14.45 35.49 6.92
CA GLU A 237 13.23 35.04 7.61
C GLU A 237 11.99 35.73 7.01
N ALA A 238 12.08 37.05 6.70
CA ALA A 238 10.99 37.79 6.07
C ALA A 238 10.69 37.26 4.65
N VAL A 239 11.73 36.90 3.89
CA VAL A 239 11.55 36.31 2.55
C VAL A 239 10.96 34.88 2.68
N LEU A 240 11.39 34.10 3.64
CA LEU A 240 10.82 32.74 3.90
C LEU A 240 9.32 32.81 4.25
N GLU A 241 8.92 33.75 5.09
CA GLU A 241 7.49 33.94 5.39
C GLU A 241 6.66 34.39 4.19
N GLN A 242 7.25 35.19 3.29
CA GLN A 242 6.62 35.53 2.02
C GLN A 242 6.49 34.34 1.09
N LEU A 243 7.51 33.46 1.05
CA LEU A 243 7.48 32.23 0.26
C LEU A 243 6.37 31.29 0.75
N TYR A 244 6.21 31.12 2.06
CA TYR A 244 5.10 30.33 2.61
C TYR A 244 3.71 30.88 2.23
N LYS A 245 3.55 32.19 2.19
CA LYS A 245 2.26 32.82 1.85
C LYS A 245 1.93 32.81 0.37
N LEU A 246 2.94 32.88 -0.51
CA LEU A 246 2.73 33.14 -1.92
C LEU A 246 3.01 31.97 -2.85
N THR A 247 3.66 30.92 -2.32
CA THR A 247 4.08 29.76 -3.10
C THR A 247 3.53 28.47 -2.47
N PRO A 248 3.55 27.34 -3.19
CA PRO A 248 3.15 26.02 -2.65
C PRO A 248 4.09 25.46 -1.58
N MET A 249 5.00 26.27 -1.00
CA MET A 249 5.78 25.88 0.17
C MET A 249 4.95 25.78 1.46
N GLU A 250 3.73 26.30 1.46
CA GLU A 250 2.68 26.00 2.43
C GLU A 250 1.40 25.66 1.68
N GLU A 251 0.82 24.48 1.98
CA GLU A 251 -0.41 23.99 1.38
C GLU A 251 -1.37 23.50 2.45
N SER A 252 -2.66 23.63 2.19
CA SER A 252 -3.70 23.12 3.07
C SER A 252 -4.20 21.75 2.58
N PHE A 253 -4.32 20.81 3.51
CA PHE A 253 -4.89 19.50 3.27
C PHE A 253 -6.25 19.41 3.95
N GLY A 254 -7.30 19.25 3.14
CA GLY A 254 -8.67 19.06 3.65
C GLY A 254 -8.95 17.56 3.83
N ILE A 255 -9.11 17.12 5.07
CA ILE A 255 -9.53 15.76 5.38
C ILE A 255 -11.05 15.63 5.20
N ASN A 256 -11.47 14.57 4.51
CA ASN A 256 -12.84 14.12 4.41
C ASN A 256 -12.87 12.59 4.38
N ASN A 257 -13.01 11.98 5.54
CA ASN A 257 -12.92 10.54 5.74
C ASN A 257 -14.27 9.87 5.42
N VAL A 258 -14.58 9.75 4.13
CA VAL A 258 -15.76 9.01 3.67
C VAL A 258 -15.34 7.62 3.24
N ALA A 259 -15.90 6.59 3.87
CA ALA A 259 -15.67 5.19 3.52
C ALA A 259 -17.01 4.45 3.36
N LEU A 260 -16.99 3.37 2.60
CA LEU A 260 -18.12 2.45 2.51
C LEU A 260 -18.06 1.46 3.67
N VAL A 261 -19.10 1.42 4.48
CA VAL A 261 -19.29 0.42 5.53
C VAL A 261 -20.59 -0.31 5.24
N ASP A 262 -20.51 -1.60 5.02
CA ASP A 262 -21.66 -2.44 4.60
C ASP A 262 -22.38 -1.86 3.36
N GLY A 263 -21.59 -1.38 2.38
CA GLY A 263 -22.08 -0.77 1.14
C GLY A 263 -22.65 0.66 1.29
N GLN A 264 -22.67 1.23 2.50
CA GLN A 264 -23.20 2.58 2.76
C GLN A 264 -22.06 3.59 2.98
N PRO A 265 -22.10 4.78 2.35
CA PRO A 265 -21.11 5.82 2.57
C PRO A 265 -21.30 6.44 3.96
N ARG A 266 -20.23 6.45 4.75
CA ARG A 266 -20.21 7.04 6.09
C ARG A 266 -18.99 7.93 6.25
N THR A 267 -19.17 9.08 6.90
CA THR A 267 -18.04 9.92 7.34
C THR A 267 -17.64 9.45 8.73
N LEU A 268 -16.38 9.04 8.88
CA LEU A 268 -15.90 8.34 10.07
C LEU A 268 -14.72 9.08 10.70
N GLY A 269 -14.77 9.24 12.03
CA GLY A 269 -13.63 9.67 12.82
C GLY A 269 -12.59 8.55 13.00
N LEU A 270 -11.44 8.88 13.60
CA LEU A 270 -10.34 7.93 13.80
C LEU A 270 -10.77 6.69 14.59
N LYS A 271 -11.47 6.89 15.72
CA LYS A 271 -11.92 5.76 16.55
C LYS A 271 -12.87 4.83 15.81
N GLU A 272 -13.79 5.38 15.01
CA GLU A 272 -14.74 4.59 14.23
C GLU A 272 -14.04 3.83 13.09
N LEU A 273 -13.10 4.46 12.37
CA LEU A 273 -12.29 3.80 11.34
C LEU A 273 -11.52 2.60 11.91
N LEU A 274 -10.89 2.78 13.07
CA LEU A 274 -10.18 1.71 13.76
C LEU A 274 -11.13 0.60 14.24
N ARG A 275 -12.34 0.95 14.71
CA ARG A 275 -13.35 -0.03 15.14
C ARG A 275 -13.83 -0.88 13.97
N VAL A 276 -14.23 -0.27 12.88
CA VAL A 276 -14.64 -0.99 11.66
C VAL A 276 -13.54 -1.94 11.17
N TYR A 277 -12.31 -1.47 11.16
CA TYR A 277 -11.17 -2.31 10.80
C TYR A 277 -10.96 -3.49 11.77
N THR A 278 -11.00 -3.24 13.08
CA THR A 278 -10.79 -4.30 14.09
C THR A 278 -11.90 -5.35 14.06
N ASP A 279 -13.14 -4.94 13.88
CA ASP A 279 -14.29 -5.85 13.74
C ASP A 279 -14.14 -6.74 12.51
N HIS A 280 -13.76 -6.15 11.38
CA HIS A 280 -13.43 -6.89 10.15
C HIS A 280 -12.29 -7.89 10.40
N ARG A 281 -11.21 -7.50 11.06
CA ARG A 281 -10.08 -8.40 11.36
C ARG A 281 -10.47 -9.56 12.26
N ILE A 282 -11.31 -9.32 13.25
CA ILE A 282 -11.83 -10.39 14.11
C ILE A 282 -12.64 -11.37 13.28
N ALA A 283 -13.50 -10.90 12.39
CA ALA A 283 -14.27 -11.76 11.49
C ALA A 283 -13.36 -12.59 10.56
N VAL A 284 -12.35 -11.96 9.94
CA VAL A 284 -11.35 -12.65 9.10
C VAL A 284 -10.62 -13.75 9.87
N VAL A 285 -10.15 -13.46 11.10
CA VAL A 285 -9.44 -14.45 11.93
C VAL A 285 -10.35 -15.61 12.32
N ARG A 286 -11.61 -15.34 12.69
CA ARG A 286 -12.60 -16.38 13.02
C ARG A 286 -12.88 -17.28 11.81
N ARG A 287 -13.14 -16.71 10.64
CA ARG A 287 -13.41 -17.45 9.40
C ARG A 287 -12.21 -18.30 9.00
N ARG A 288 -11.01 -17.73 9.01
CA ARG A 288 -9.75 -18.45 8.72
C ARG A 288 -9.56 -19.64 9.68
N THR A 289 -9.78 -19.42 10.97
CA THR A 289 -9.61 -20.48 11.97
C THR A 289 -10.64 -21.58 11.78
N ALA A 290 -11.89 -21.25 11.49
CA ALA A 290 -12.93 -22.22 11.18
C ALA A 290 -12.60 -23.06 9.94
N PHE A 291 -12.13 -22.40 8.86
CA PHE A 291 -11.69 -23.10 7.64
C PHE A 291 -10.53 -24.06 7.91
N ARG A 292 -9.51 -23.63 8.65
CA ARG A 292 -8.37 -24.48 9.02
C ARG A 292 -8.77 -25.63 9.92
N LEU A 293 -9.70 -25.38 10.84
CA LEU A 293 -10.24 -26.43 11.71
C LEU A 293 -10.98 -27.50 10.89
N SER A 294 -11.89 -27.09 10.01
CA SER A 294 -12.60 -28.01 9.11
C SER A 294 -11.63 -28.87 8.29
N LYS A 295 -10.65 -28.23 7.63
CA LYS A 295 -9.63 -28.97 6.85
C LYS A 295 -8.83 -29.98 7.68
N ARG A 296 -8.55 -29.67 8.94
CA ARG A 296 -7.86 -30.60 9.84
C ARG A 296 -8.78 -31.73 10.30
N GLN A 297 -10.06 -31.45 10.54
CA GLN A 297 -11.05 -32.45 10.86
C GLN A 297 -11.27 -33.44 9.70
N ASP A 298 -11.41 -32.90 8.45
CA ASP A 298 -11.49 -33.72 7.25
C ASP A 298 -10.26 -34.64 7.11
N ARG A 299 -9.06 -34.09 7.36
CA ARG A 299 -7.82 -34.90 7.32
C ARG A 299 -7.75 -35.93 8.43
N LEU A 300 -8.18 -35.57 9.64
CA LEU A 300 -8.23 -36.49 10.79
C LEU A 300 -9.16 -37.66 10.49
N HIS A 301 -10.36 -37.35 9.99
CA HIS A 301 -11.34 -38.35 9.60
C HIS A 301 -10.79 -39.36 8.56
N LEU A 302 -10.09 -38.86 7.53
CA LEU A 302 -9.40 -39.74 6.56
C LEU A 302 -8.33 -40.61 7.20
N VAL A 303 -7.55 -40.09 8.13
CA VAL A 303 -6.47 -40.84 8.82
C VAL A 303 -7.05 -41.86 9.75
N GLU A 304 -8.12 -41.54 10.48
CA GLU A 304 -8.85 -42.50 11.34
C GLU A 304 -9.45 -43.66 10.53
N GLY A 305 -10.06 -43.34 9.37
CA GLY A 305 -10.56 -44.36 8.46
C GLY A 305 -9.45 -45.27 7.90
N LEU A 306 -8.32 -44.71 7.51
CA LEU A 306 -7.14 -45.48 7.08
C LEU A 306 -6.56 -46.34 8.19
N LEU A 307 -6.56 -45.87 9.45
CA LEU A 307 -6.10 -46.63 10.60
C LEU A 307 -6.97 -47.86 10.85
N ILE A 308 -8.30 -47.70 10.79
CA ILE A 308 -9.26 -48.79 10.89
C ILE A 308 -8.98 -49.83 9.78
N ALA A 309 -8.87 -49.41 8.53
CA ALA A 309 -8.59 -50.29 7.40
C ALA A 309 -7.26 -51.06 7.52
N ILE A 310 -6.23 -50.43 8.14
CA ILE A 310 -4.95 -51.11 8.40
C ILE A 310 -5.05 -52.12 9.54
N LEU A 311 -5.83 -51.81 10.59
CA LEU A 311 -6.01 -52.72 11.72
C LEU A 311 -6.81 -53.95 11.33
N ASP A 312 -7.77 -53.82 10.42
CA ASP A 312 -8.64 -54.87 9.91
C ASP A 312 -8.28 -55.28 8.47
N ILE A 313 -6.98 -55.29 8.14
CA ILE A 313 -6.47 -55.47 6.77
C ILE A 313 -6.90 -56.83 6.16
N ASP A 314 -6.99 -57.87 6.94
CA ASP A 314 -7.40 -59.21 6.50
C ASP A 314 -8.86 -59.22 6.03
N ASP A 315 -9.74 -58.50 6.74
CA ASP A 315 -11.14 -58.35 6.36
C ASP A 315 -11.30 -57.50 5.10
N VAL A 316 -10.51 -56.45 4.98
CA VAL A 316 -10.47 -55.58 3.77
C VAL A 316 -9.98 -56.37 2.55
N ILE A 317 -8.99 -57.27 2.71
CA ILE A 317 -8.49 -58.14 1.64
C ILE A 317 -9.56 -59.17 1.26
N ALA A 318 -10.25 -59.79 2.24
CA ALA A 318 -11.32 -60.75 1.98
C ALA A 318 -12.46 -60.14 1.16
N ILE A 319 -12.89 -58.94 1.50
CA ILE A 319 -13.91 -58.16 0.74
C ILE A 319 -13.45 -57.87 -0.69
N SER A 320 -12.18 -57.59 -0.88
CA SER A 320 -11.59 -57.29 -2.21
C SER A 320 -11.46 -58.50 -3.12
N THR A 321 -11.48 -59.76 -2.57
CA THR A 321 -11.29 -60.99 -3.34
C THR A 321 -12.62 -61.67 -3.71
N ASP A 322 -13.77 -61.27 -3.17
CA ASP A 322 -15.06 -61.92 -3.35
C ASP A 322 -15.86 -61.46 -4.58
N GLY A 323 -15.21 -61.15 -5.69
CA GLY A 323 -15.81 -61.16 -7.04
C GLY A 323 -16.67 -59.94 -7.44
N ALA A 324 -16.83 -58.95 -6.60
CA ALA A 324 -17.35 -57.63 -6.99
C ALA A 324 -16.24 -56.82 -7.63
N THR A 325 -16.56 -56.04 -8.65
CA THR A 325 -15.57 -55.15 -9.26
C THR A 325 -14.90 -54.30 -8.19
N PRO A 326 -13.56 -54.22 -8.13
CA PRO A 326 -12.82 -53.67 -6.97
C PRO A 326 -13.22 -52.25 -6.57
N VAL A 327 -13.88 -51.53 -7.46
CA VAL A 327 -14.28 -50.12 -7.25
C VAL A 327 -15.66 -49.99 -6.59
N GLU A 328 -16.61 -50.90 -6.90
CA GLU A 328 -17.98 -50.81 -6.35
C GLU A 328 -18.09 -51.44 -4.97
N ALA A 329 -17.38 -52.55 -4.71
CA ALA A 329 -17.26 -53.12 -3.38
C ALA A 329 -16.55 -52.17 -2.42
N TYR A 330 -15.45 -51.57 -2.84
CA TYR A 330 -14.71 -50.61 -2.04
C TYR A 330 -15.52 -49.35 -1.71
N ALA A 331 -16.35 -48.87 -2.64
CA ALA A 331 -17.21 -47.70 -2.42
C ALA A 331 -18.37 -47.98 -1.47
N THR A 332 -18.97 -49.17 -1.53
CA THR A 332 -20.10 -49.56 -0.65
C THR A 332 -19.66 -49.88 0.77
N ASP A 333 -18.52 -50.56 0.94
CA ASP A 333 -18.07 -50.97 2.27
C ASP A 333 -17.28 -49.88 3.00
N VAL A 334 -16.54 -49.04 2.29
CA VAL A 334 -16.00 -47.76 2.84
C VAL A 334 -17.14 -46.83 3.26
N ALA A 335 -18.23 -46.76 2.49
CA ALA A 335 -19.42 -45.99 2.87
C ALA A 335 -20.14 -46.65 4.09
N ALA A 336 -20.21 -47.96 4.18
CA ALA A 336 -20.78 -48.70 5.35
C ALA A 336 -19.88 -48.56 6.59
N ALA A 337 -18.55 -48.62 6.45
CA ALA A 337 -17.61 -48.41 7.54
C ALA A 337 -17.61 -46.95 8.02
N ILE A 338 -17.73 -46.00 7.11
CA ILE A 338 -17.90 -44.56 7.42
C ILE A 338 -19.24 -44.32 8.14
N THR A 339 -20.30 -45.00 7.73
CA THR A 339 -21.63 -44.93 8.38
C THR A 339 -21.63 -45.58 9.74
N ALA A 340 -20.95 -46.71 9.92
CA ALA A 340 -20.78 -47.38 11.21
C ALA A 340 -19.91 -46.57 12.17
N ALA A 341 -18.83 -45.97 11.70
CA ALA A 341 -18.00 -45.04 12.49
C ALA A 341 -18.74 -43.75 12.88
N SER A 342 -19.67 -43.30 12.04
CA SER A 342 -20.53 -42.13 12.34
C SER A 342 -21.63 -42.45 13.34
N SER A 343 -21.95 -43.76 13.57
CA SER A 343 -22.93 -44.21 14.55
C SER A 343 -22.34 -44.46 15.95
N VAL A 344 -21.04 -44.35 16.14
CA VAL A 344 -20.43 -44.33 17.46
C VAL A 344 -20.87 -43.03 18.15
N LYS A 345 -21.85 -43.20 19.08
CA LYS A 345 -22.36 -42.08 19.90
C LYS A 345 -21.18 -41.31 20.50
N PRO A 346 -21.21 -39.98 20.46
CA PRO A 346 -20.23 -39.19 21.18
C PRO A 346 -20.24 -39.67 22.65
N MET A 347 -19.05 -39.96 23.17
CA MET A 347 -18.90 -40.27 24.60
C MET A 347 -19.67 -39.23 25.41
N PRO A 348 -20.52 -39.66 26.38
CA PRO A 348 -21.26 -38.72 27.20
C PRO A 348 -20.24 -37.83 27.91
N ALA A 349 -20.38 -36.55 27.78
CA ALA A 349 -19.64 -35.55 28.54
C ALA A 349 -20.02 -35.67 30.03
N LYS A 350 -19.45 -36.68 30.72
CA LYS A 350 -19.42 -36.76 32.16
C LYS A 350 -18.03 -36.39 32.64
N MET A 351 -17.77 -35.07 32.61
CA MET A 351 -16.85 -34.44 33.54
C MET A 351 -17.33 -33.02 33.82
N SER A 352 -18.56 -32.92 34.31
CA SER A 352 -18.92 -31.81 35.19
C SER A 352 -18.51 -32.22 36.60
N GLY A 353 -17.40 -31.74 37.06
CA GLY A 353 -16.96 -31.93 38.42
C GLY A 353 -15.46 -32.13 38.54
N MET A 354 -14.72 -31.11 38.23
CA MET A 354 -13.43 -30.86 38.89
C MET A 354 -13.15 -29.36 38.88
N ALA A 355 -13.47 -28.81 40.02
CA ALA A 355 -12.64 -27.92 40.84
C ALA A 355 -11.82 -26.87 40.11
N SER A 356 -12.13 -25.63 40.44
CA SER A 356 -11.24 -24.51 40.41
C SER A 356 -9.80 -24.92 40.75
N VAL A 357 -8.95 -25.02 39.75
CA VAL A 357 -7.52 -25.09 39.92
C VAL A 357 -6.95 -23.70 39.57
N GLY A 358 -6.25 -23.19 40.53
CA GLY A 358 -5.74 -21.88 40.69
C GLY A 358 -5.05 -21.28 39.47
N SER A 359 -5.12 -19.96 39.48
CA SER A 359 -4.34 -19.07 38.65
C SER A 359 -2.85 -19.46 38.65
N THR A 360 -2.42 -20.18 37.62
CA THR A 360 -1.00 -20.35 37.36
C THR A 360 -0.51 -19.06 36.72
N LYS A 361 0.06 -18.18 37.56
CA LYS A 361 0.84 -17.03 37.11
C LYS A 361 1.99 -17.54 36.25
N TYR A 362 1.90 -17.39 34.94
CA TYR A 362 3.06 -17.48 34.08
C TYR A 362 3.95 -16.27 34.36
N ARG A 363 4.98 -16.52 35.16
CA ARG A 363 6.09 -15.61 35.40
C ARG A 363 6.95 -15.63 34.14
N PHE A 364 6.85 -14.59 33.31
CA PHE A 364 7.85 -14.34 32.29
C PHE A 364 9.16 -13.99 32.98
N GLU A 365 10.07 -14.92 33.10
CA GLU A 365 11.48 -14.63 33.40
C GLU A 365 12.07 -13.93 32.18
N LYS A 366 12.47 -12.68 32.39
CA LYS A 366 13.31 -11.94 31.46
C LYS A 366 14.69 -12.59 31.45
N SER A 367 14.94 -13.51 30.56
CA SER A 367 16.30 -13.89 30.20
C SER A 367 16.84 -12.86 29.23
N THR A 368 17.51 -11.85 29.75
CA THR A 368 18.43 -11.02 28.99
C THR A 368 19.67 -11.87 28.69
N PRO A 369 20.08 -12.05 27.42
CA PRO A 369 21.37 -12.65 27.15
C PRO A 369 22.49 -11.69 27.59
N PRO A 370 23.61 -12.19 28.15
CA PRO A 370 24.68 -11.35 28.57
C PRO A 370 25.35 -10.67 27.37
N VAL A 371 25.50 -9.36 27.47
CA VAL A 371 26.29 -8.55 26.55
C VAL A 371 27.76 -8.93 26.78
N SER A 372 28.33 -9.74 25.90
CA SER A 372 29.77 -9.97 25.86
C SER A 372 30.42 -8.84 25.05
N THR A 373 31.15 -7.99 25.72
CA THR A 373 32.11 -7.06 25.13
C THR A 373 33.17 -7.83 24.35
N PRO A 374 33.48 -7.48 23.11
CA PRO A 374 34.61 -8.07 22.40
C PRO A 374 35.91 -7.41 22.89
N LYS A 375 36.78 -8.23 23.43
CA LYS A 375 38.20 -7.89 23.67
C LYS A 375 38.88 -7.62 22.34
N THR A 376 39.53 -6.48 22.24
CA THR A 376 40.51 -6.12 21.21
C THR A 376 41.56 -7.22 21.03
N GLY A 377 41.49 -7.87 19.86
CA GLY A 377 42.53 -8.79 19.42
C GLY A 377 42.82 -8.50 17.95
N LEU A 378 44.05 -7.98 17.71
CA LEU A 378 44.65 -7.85 16.39
C LEU A 378 44.53 -9.18 15.62
N MET A 379 43.88 -9.18 14.46
CA MET A 379 44.14 -10.23 13.48
C MET A 379 44.32 -9.66 12.07
N ARG A 380 45.45 -10.08 11.54
CA ARG A 380 46.06 -9.86 10.25
C ARG A 380 45.08 -9.99 9.05
N SER A 381 45.25 -9.08 8.11
CA SER A 381 44.73 -9.10 6.76
C SER A 381 45.01 -10.44 6.05
N ALA A 382 43.96 -11.17 5.67
CA ALA A 382 43.98 -12.19 4.64
C ALA A 382 43.37 -11.62 3.36
N ARG A 383 44.23 -11.24 2.42
CA ARG A 383 43.87 -10.93 1.04
C ARG A 383 43.37 -12.20 0.35
N MET A 384 42.05 -12.28 0.09
CA MET A 384 41.54 -13.22 -0.91
C MET A 384 41.73 -12.62 -2.29
N ARG A 385 42.62 -13.25 -3.11
CA ARG A 385 42.78 -12.99 -4.54
C ARG A 385 41.57 -13.60 -5.28
N MET A 386 40.83 -12.78 -6.02
CA MET A 386 39.94 -13.25 -7.07
C MET A 386 40.76 -13.56 -8.35
N PRO A 387 40.40 -14.62 -9.09
CA PRO A 387 41.04 -14.91 -10.38
C PRO A 387 40.53 -13.94 -11.46
N PRO A 388 41.34 -13.66 -12.52
CA PRO A 388 40.98 -12.72 -13.57
C PRO A 388 39.97 -13.32 -14.56
N ILE A 389 38.94 -12.51 -14.88
CA ILE A 389 37.97 -12.82 -15.94
C ILE A 389 38.64 -12.53 -17.28
N THR A 390 38.82 -13.57 -18.06
CA THR A 390 39.30 -13.51 -19.45
C THR A 390 38.23 -12.88 -20.35
N THR A 391 38.56 -11.73 -20.91
CA THR A 391 37.83 -11.05 -21.98
C THR A 391 38.06 -11.82 -23.28
N SER A 392 37.01 -12.45 -23.82
CA SER A 392 37.02 -13.00 -25.18
C SER A 392 36.53 -11.92 -26.14
N ALA A 393 37.44 -11.55 -27.04
CA ALA A 393 37.18 -10.60 -28.13
C ALA A 393 36.20 -11.22 -29.14
N MET A 394 35.07 -10.54 -29.41
CA MET A 394 34.27 -10.85 -30.60
C MET A 394 34.48 -9.80 -31.65
N THR A 395 34.97 -10.30 -32.76
CA THR A 395 35.35 -9.65 -34.02
C THR A 395 34.13 -8.93 -34.65
N THR A 396 34.30 -7.67 -34.92
CA THR A 396 33.40 -6.84 -35.73
C THR A 396 33.63 -7.18 -37.22
N THR A 397 32.58 -7.65 -37.89
CA THR A 397 32.52 -7.69 -39.36
C THR A 397 31.66 -6.53 -39.86
N ASN A 398 32.31 -5.55 -40.46
CA ASN A 398 31.70 -4.48 -41.25
C ASN A 398 31.12 -5.05 -42.55
N VAL A 399 29.85 -4.78 -42.82
CA VAL A 399 29.29 -4.87 -44.19
C VAL A 399 28.75 -3.50 -44.54
N THR A 400 29.53 -2.79 -45.38
CA THR A 400 29.14 -1.62 -46.12
C THR A 400 28.26 -2.06 -47.30
N GLY A 401 27.07 -1.49 -47.40
CA GLY A 401 26.20 -1.64 -48.55
C GLY A 401 25.50 -0.31 -48.85
N THR A 402 26.13 0.47 -49.72
CA THR A 402 25.59 1.66 -50.38
C THR A 402 24.57 1.27 -51.45
N SER A 403 23.40 1.87 -51.45
CA SER A 403 22.65 2.13 -52.67
C SER A 403 21.86 3.45 -52.59
N ARG A 404 22.29 4.38 -53.45
CA ARG A 404 21.58 5.56 -53.91
C ARG A 404 20.47 5.19 -54.87
N VAL A 405 19.30 5.80 -54.80
CA VAL A 405 18.45 6.18 -55.95
C VAL A 405 17.62 7.38 -55.45
N ALA A 406 17.84 8.47 -55.95
CA ALA A 406 17.40 9.51 -56.86
C ALA A 406 15.92 9.89 -56.75
N SER A 407 15.79 11.20 -56.49
CA SER A 407 14.79 12.22 -56.68
C SER A 407 13.88 12.10 -57.88
N THR A 408 12.63 12.59 -57.70
CA THR A 408 11.82 13.49 -58.55
C THR A 408 10.40 13.47 -57.93
N GLY A 409 9.62 14.49 -57.72
CA GLY A 409 9.47 15.77 -58.29
C GLY A 409 7.97 16.10 -58.23
N ALA A 410 7.68 17.30 -57.74
CA ALA A 410 6.61 18.20 -58.10
C ALA A 410 5.11 17.80 -57.98
N GLY A 411 4.36 18.71 -57.34
CA GLY A 411 3.07 19.18 -57.90
C GLY A 411 1.87 19.21 -57.00
N GLY A 412 1.59 20.34 -56.41
CA GLY A 412 0.36 21.09 -56.72
C GLY A 412 -0.93 20.74 -56.00
N GLY A 413 -1.34 21.61 -55.14
CA GLY A 413 -2.60 22.31 -55.32
C GLY A 413 -3.85 21.82 -54.63
N ARG A 414 -4.34 22.70 -53.85
CA ARG A 414 -5.72 23.15 -53.62
C ARG A 414 -6.45 22.76 -52.31
N ARG A 415 -6.71 23.88 -51.64
CA ARG A 415 -7.77 24.13 -50.65
C ARG A 415 -9.13 23.56 -51.08
N GLN A 416 -9.91 23.04 -50.16
CA GLN A 416 -11.32 23.35 -50.02
C GLN A 416 -11.81 23.10 -48.61
N SER A 417 -12.36 24.14 -48.03
CA SER A 417 -13.22 24.27 -46.88
C SER A 417 -14.62 23.67 -47.15
N PHE A 418 -15.26 23.11 -46.10
CA PHE A 418 -16.71 23.11 -45.79
C PHE A 418 -16.84 22.41 -44.45
N ALA A 419 -17.22 22.97 -43.33
CA ALA A 419 -18.42 23.63 -42.85
C ALA A 419 -19.64 22.66 -42.66
N HIS A 420 -20.13 22.66 -41.40
CA HIS A 420 -21.46 22.30 -40.87
C HIS A 420 -21.85 20.79 -40.89
N ALA A 421 -22.44 20.23 -39.86
CA ALA A 421 -23.50 20.61 -38.94
C ALA A 421 -23.64 19.59 -37.79
N ARG A 422 -23.88 20.06 -36.57
CA ARG A 422 -25.03 19.80 -35.69
C ARG A 422 -25.73 18.43 -35.81
N LEU A 423 -25.78 17.71 -34.66
CA LEU A 423 -27.06 17.48 -33.93
C LEU A 423 -26.80 16.47 -32.79
N MET A 424 -27.10 16.87 -31.56
CA MET A 424 -27.56 15.99 -30.49
C MET A 424 -28.98 15.49 -30.80
N PRO A 425 -29.46 14.41 -30.20
CA PRO A 425 -30.02 14.44 -28.85
C PRO A 425 -29.73 13.17 -28.02
N SER A 426 -29.52 13.33 -26.71
CA SER A 426 -30.40 13.01 -25.56
C SER A 426 -31.22 11.70 -25.63
N HIS A 427 -31.00 10.83 -24.68
CA HIS A 427 -31.98 10.22 -23.76
C HIS A 427 -31.28 9.21 -22.86
N SER A 428 -31.33 9.49 -21.61
CA SER A 428 -32.15 8.94 -20.50
C SER A 428 -31.75 7.55 -20.10
N ALA A 429 -31.10 7.49 -18.93
CA ALA A 429 -31.66 7.01 -17.64
C ALA A 429 -32.14 5.56 -17.66
N THR A 430 -31.59 4.75 -16.82
CA THR A 430 -32.29 4.09 -15.73
C THR A 430 -31.38 3.04 -15.06
N THR A 431 -31.15 3.25 -13.78
CA THR A 431 -31.20 2.32 -12.65
C THR A 431 -30.46 0.94 -12.78
N MET A 432 -29.44 0.70 -12.08
CA MET A 432 -29.28 -0.03 -10.82
C MET A 432 -27.87 0.07 -10.32
#